data_37b4ab20880ce0f8d7102b147f1344ab
#
_entry.id   37b4ab20880ce0f8d7102b147f1344ab
#
_cell.length_a   1.000
_cell.length_b   1.000
_cell.length_c   1.000
_cell.angle_alpha   90.00
_cell.angle_beta   90.00
_cell.angle_gamma   90.00
#
_symmetry.space_group_name_H-M   'P 1'
#
loop_
_entity.id
_entity.type
_entity.pdbx_description
1 polymer ?
#
loop_
_entity_poly.entity_id
_entity_poly.type
_entity_poly.pdbx_seq_one_letter_code
_entity_poly.pdbx_strand_id
1 'polypeptide(L)'
;MSDLVSWSRIKNLPGPAWVLLLGNFFVRGSYFMVWPFISVLLYQKFKLSATEIGLWLTSAALLAVVLGFYAGYLSDRFGRYPLLLAAAVLGTFAFSCFALVQSKEGFICCIFLSTLPRALWDAPSKAWLGDSLPDPKDRELALQGLYFMVNAGAAIGPLLGLSAGMTGNPLAFFITALSYFALGVAVLFFRSNPKQNAQSYNPMRFGQTLFLLKKDQLFLLVIVANILVTFIYAHCDSSLIQYLTRAEVPELVALISAMIILNSTVIVLFQFPLLRLMASWPVVSRIYAGLLLLAASQLGFALNPPEWFWGWIAAVFILSLGEAILFANMNVHLDQLAPASLRGSYFGAASLYAIGYSLSPVLGGVILDLWGGPALFAISFSLCLAVFISYRHSGKLKRPDFIQLEQEWKEQAKQGTIVGS
;
A
#
# COMPACT_ATOMS: atom_id res chain seq x y z
N MET A 1 -20.24 -11.38 21.27
CA MET A 1 -19.31 -11.69 20.17
C MET A 1 -19.33 -10.52 19.19
N SER A 2 -18.18 -9.98 18.82
CA SER A 2 -18.11 -8.77 17.99
C SER A 2 -18.67 -9.05 16.59
N ASP A 3 -19.64 -8.26 16.19
CA ASP A 3 -20.35 -8.33 14.90
C ASP A 3 -19.55 -7.74 13.72
N LEU A 4 -18.23 -7.51 13.89
CA LEU A 4 -17.39 -6.87 12.86
C LEU A 4 -17.22 -7.77 11.63
N VAL A 5 -16.92 -9.05 11.83
CA VAL A 5 -16.76 -10.03 10.74
C VAL A 5 -17.97 -10.95 10.76
N SER A 6 -19.08 -10.52 10.17
CA SER A 6 -20.28 -11.31 10.00
C SER A 6 -20.62 -11.49 8.52
N TRP A 7 -21.20 -12.63 8.18
CA TRP A 7 -21.62 -12.94 6.81
C TRP A 7 -22.70 -11.97 6.32
N SER A 8 -23.56 -11.49 7.24
CA SER A 8 -24.58 -10.48 6.92
C SER A 8 -23.96 -9.15 6.51
N ARG A 9 -22.93 -8.65 7.22
CA ARG A 9 -22.22 -7.41 6.85
C ARG A 9 -21.53 -7.52 5.50
N ILE A 10 -20.86 -8.66 5.26
CA ILE A 10 -20.18 -8.91 3.98
C ILE A 10 -21.18 -8.85 2.83
N LYS A 11 -22.32 -9.52 2.96
CA LYS A 11 -23.36 -9.52 1.92
C LYS A 11 -24.02 -8.15 1.70
N ASN A 12 -24.10 -7.35 2.75
CA ASN A 12 -24.74 -6.03 2.70
C ASN A 12 -23.79 -4.92 2.24
N LEU A 13 -22.52 -5.24 1.92
CA LEU A 13 -21.62 -4.26 1.31
C LEU A 13 -22.22 -3.78 -0.02
N PRO A 14 -22.26 -2.46 -0.25
CA PRO A 14 -22.82 -1.90 -1.49
C PRO A 14 -21.98 -2.27 -2.71
N GLY A 15 -22.61 -2.23 -3.89
CA GLY A 15 -21.97 -2.56 -5.16
C GLY A 15 -20.63 -1.83 -5.40
N PRO A 16 -20.52 -0.52 -5.12
CA PRO A 16 -19.22 0.18 -5.21
C PRO A 16 -18.10 -0.46 -4.38
N ALA A 17 -18.39 -0.92 -3.16
CA ALA A 17 -17.38 -1.59 -2.33
C ALA A 17 -16.92 -2.91 -2.97
N TRP A 18 -17.82 -3.71 -3.52
CA TRP A 18 -17.47 -4.94 -4.23
C TRP A 18 -16.66 -4.68 -5.49
N VAL A 19 -16.96 -3.62 -6.24
CA VAL A 19 -16.14 -3.22 -7.41
C VAL A 19 -14.71 -2.90 -6.99
N LEU A 20 -14.52 -2.18 -5.88
CA LEU A 20 -13.20 -1.87 -5.38
C LEU A 20 -12.46 -3.11 -4.87
N LEU A 21 -13.14 -4.00 -4.13
CA LEU A 21 -12.55 -5.22 -3.58
C LEU A 21 -12.11 -6.17 -4.70
N LEU A 22 -13.03 -6.57 -5.57
CA LEU A 22 -12.78 -7.50 -6.66
C LEU A 22 -11.87 -6.88 -7.72
N GLY A 23 -12.07 -5.60 -8.04
CA GLY A 23 -11.20 -4.88 -8.97
C GLY A 23 -9.75 -4.85 -8.53
N ASN A 24 -9.48 -4.59 -7.24
CA ASN A 24 -8.12 -4.67 -6.72
C ASN A 24 -7.56 -6.09 -6.78
N PHE A 25 -8.34 -7.12 -6.50
CA PHE A 25 -7.89 -8.51 -6.61
C PHE A 25 -7.43 -8.84 -8.04
N PHE A 26 -8.27 -8.56 -9.05
CA PHE A 26 -7.95 -8.89 -10.43
C PHE A 26 -6.81 -8.01 -11.00
N VAL A 27 -6.83 -6.72 -10.72
CA VAL A 27 -5.77 -5.81 -11.18
C VAL A 27 -4.45 -6.14 -10.52
N ARG A 28 -4.43 -6.44 -9.21
CA ARG A 28 -3.19 -6.84 -8.52
C ARG A 28 -2.70 -8.20 -8.97
N GLY A 29 -3.61 -9.18 -9.12
CA GLY A 29 -3.26 -10.50 -9.63
C GLY A 29 -2.59 -10.43 -11.00
N SER A 30 -3.22 -9.75 -11.96
CA SER A 30 -2.67 -9.60 -13.31
C SER A 30 -1.38 -8.77 -13.33
N TYR A 31 -1.29 -7.70 -12.55
CA TYR A 31 -0.06 -6.90 -12.41
C TYR A 31 1.11 -7.72 -11.89
N PHE A 32 0.89 -8.52 -10.84
CA PHE A 32 1.94 -9.35 -10.25
C PHE A 32 2.31 -10.59 -11.09
N MET A 33 1.53 -10.92 -12.13
CA MET A 33 1.97 -11.90 -13.15
C MET A 33 3.23 -11.43 -13.90
N VAL A 34 3.43 -10.11 -14.03
CA VAL A 34 4.50 -9.51 -14.84
C VAL A 34 5.54 -8.77 -14.03
N TRP A 35 5.09 -7.96 -13.07
CA TRP A 35 5.93 -6.97 -12.40
C TRP A 35 7.17 -7.54 -11.71
N PRO A 36 7.13 -8.69 -11.01
CA PRO A 36 8.32 -9.27 -10.40
C PRO A 36 9.41 -9.64 -11.42
N PHE A 37 9.01 -9.85 -12.67
CA PHE A 37 9.91 -10.27 -13.75
C PHE A 37 10.37 -9.11 -14.63
N ILE A 38 9.95 -7.87 -14.35
CA ILE A 38 10.28 -6.71 -15.20
C ILE A 38 11.79 -6.46 -15.26
N SER A 39 12.50 -6.65 -14.15
CA SER A 39 13.96 -6.52 -14.10
C SER A 39 14.66 -7.58 -14.96
N VAL A 40 14.14 -8.81 -14.95
CA VAL A 40 14.65 -9.91 -15.79
C VAL A 40 14.41 -9.60 -17.26
N LEU A 41 13.24 -9.10 -17.62
CA LEU A 41 12.91 -8.67 -18.98
C LEU A 41 13.83 -7.56 -19.48
N LEU A 42 14.07 -6.54 -18.66
CA LEU A 42 14.97 -5.43 -19.00
C LEU A 42 16.40 -5.91 -19.24
N TYR A 43 16.88 -6.84 -18.41
CA TYR A 43 18.20 -7.45 -18.60
C TYR A 43 18.25 -8.33 -19.84
N GLN A 44 17.32 -9.27 -20.01
CA GLN A 44 17.36 -10.25 -21.11
C GLN A 44 17.15 -9.60 -22.47
N LYS A 45 16.17 -8.69 -22.58
CA LYS A 45 15.77 -8.08 -23.86
C LYS A 45 16.69 -6.92 -24.27
N PHE A 46 17.09 -6.07 -23.31
CA PHE A 46 17.80 -4.83 -23.61
C PHE A 46 19.23 -4.79 -23.06
N LYS A 47 19.68 -5.84 -22.36
CA LYS A 47 21.03 -5.96 -21.79
C LYS A 47 21.39 -4.80 -20.84
N LEU A 48 20.38 -4.24 -20.14
CA LEU A 48 20.60 -3.17 -19.17
C LEU A 48 21.37 -3.69 -17.95
N SER A 49 22.27 -2.87 -17.42
CA SER A 49 22.97 -3.17 -16.18
C SER A 49 22.01 -3.13 -14.98
N ALA A 50 22.36 -3.81 -13.89
CA ALA A 50 21.57 -3.79 -12.66
C ALA A 50 21.37 -2.36 -12.12
N THR A 51 22.37 -1.48 -12.27
CA THR A 51 22.31 -0.08 -11.87
C THR A 51 21.29 0.70 -12.70
N GLU A 52 21.28 0.55 -14.03
CA GLU A 52 20.31 1.20 -14.91
C GLU A 52 18.88 0.75 -14.59
N ILE A 53 18.67 -0.56 -14.42
CA ILE A 53 17.37 -1.13 -14.04
C ILE A 53 16.92 -0.54 -12.71
N GLY A 54 17.80 -0.54 -11.71
CA GLY A 54 17.52 0.02 -10.38
C GLY A 54 17.14 1.50 -10.44
N LEU A 55 17.89 2.32 -11.20
CA LEU A 55 17.60 3.74 -11.38
C LEU A 55 16.23 3.98 -12.00
N TRP A 56 15.86 3.26 -13.08
CA TRP A 56 14.56 3.44 -13.73
C TRP A 56 13.40 3.03 -12.83
N LEU A 57 13.50 1.87 -12.15
CA LEU A 57 12.45 1.39 -11.26
C LEU A 57 12.28 2.29 -10.01
N THR A 58 13.40 2.74 -9.43
CA THR A 58 13.37 3.64 -8.27
C THR A 58 12.80 5.01 -8.66
N SER A 59 13.22 5.58 -9.80
CA SER A 59 12.69 6.86 -10.27
C SER A 59 11.19 6.80 -10.54
N ALA A 60 10.71 5.71 -11.15
CA ALA A 60 9.29 5.48 -11.36
C ALA A 60 8.52 5.33 -10.04
N ALA A 61 9.09 4.64 -9.04
CA ALA A 61 8.49 4.49 -7.72
C ALA A 61 8.39 5.84 -6.98
N LEU A 62 9.45 6.67 -7.03
CA LEU A 62 9.43 8.00 -6.43
C LEU A 62 8.40 8.92 -7.10
N LEU A 63 8.28 8.86 -8.43
CA LEU A 63 7.23 9.58 -9.16
C LEU A 63 5.84 9.14 -8.67
N ALA A 64 5.61 7.83 -8.49
CA ALA A 64 4.34 7.31 -7.98
C ALA A 64 3.99 7.84 -6.59
N VAL A 65 4.99 8.04 -5.70
CA VAL A 65 4.79 8.63 -4.36
C VAL A 65 4.25 10.05 -4.48
N VAL A 66 4.92 10.89 -5.28
CA VAL A 66 4.53 12.30 -5.48
C VAL A 66 3.14 12.39 -6.10
N LEU A 67 2.90 11.61 -7.14
CA LEU A 67 1.61 11.59 -7.84
C LEU A 67 0.48 11.05 -6.95
N GLY A 68 0.74 10.03 -6.14
CA GLY A 68 -0.24 9.46 -5.21
C GLY A 68 -0.65 10.45 -4.12
N PHE A 69 0.30 11.22 -3.60
CA PHE A 69 0.00 12.29 -2.66
C PHE A 69 -0.89 13.38 -3.29
N TYR A 70 -0.55 13.81 -4.50
CA TYR A 70 -1.33 14.81 -5.22
C TYR A 70 -2.70 14.27 -5.67
N ALA A 71 -2.79 13.01 -6.07
CA ALA A 71 -4.04 12.36 -6.45
C ALA A 71 -5.06 12.32 -5.29
N GLY A 72 -4.60 12.12 -4.06
CA GLY A 72 -5.44 12.22 -2.88
C GLY A 72 -6.13 13.58 -2.77
N TYR A 73 -5.37 14.66 -2.91
CA TYR A 73 -5.90 16.03 -2.95
C TYR A 73 -6.87 16.24 -4.13
N LEU A 74 -6.49 15.82 -5.33
CA LEU A 74 -7.35 15.95 -6.51
C LEU A 74 -8.68 15.22 -6.31
N SER A 75 -8.66 14.07 -5.61
CA SER A 75 -9.88 13.30 -5.33
C SER A 75 -10.81 14.02 -4.36
N ASP A 76 -10.28 14.77 -3.40
CA ASP A 76 -11.10 15.61 -2.52
C ASP A 76 -11.69 16.81 -3.26
N ARG A 77 -10.97 17.34 -4.26
CA ARG A 77 -11.38 18.52 -5.02
C ARG A 77 -12.34 18.22 -6.15
N PHE A 78 -12.06 17.20 -6.96
CA PHE A 78 -12.82 16.88 -8.18
C PHE A 78 -13.76 15.69 -8.02
N GLY A 79 -13.74 15.04 -6.85
CA GLY A 79 -14.48 13.82 -6.56
C GLY A 79 -13.68 12.56 -6.87
N ARG A 80 -14.13 11.45 -6.30
CA ARG A 80 -13.44 10.13 -6.37
C ARG A 80 -13.56 9.50 -7.76
N TYR A 81 -14.78 9.54 -8.30
CA TYR A 81 -15.16 8.86 -9.54
C TYR A 81 -14.30 9.23 -10.76
N PRO A 82 -14.03 10.53 -11.09
CA PRO A 82 -13.23 10.89 -12.26
C PRO A 82 -11.80 10.34 -12.19
N LEU A 83 -11.19 10.33 -10.99
CA LEU A 83 -9.84 9.83 -10.80
C LEU A 83 -9.76 8.32 -10.95
N LEU A 84 -10.74 7.59 -10.40
CA LEU A 84 -10.81 6.14 -10.54
C LEU A 84 -11.02 5.72 -12.00
N LEU A 85 -11.85 6.45 -12.73
CA LEU A 85 -12.04 6.22 -14.17
C LEU A 85 -10.76 6.55 -14.96
N ALA A 86 -10.10 7.67 -14.65
CA ALA A 86 -8.81 8.03 -15.25
C ALA A 86 -7.74 6.97 -14.97
N ALA A 87 -7.67 6.44 -13.75
CA ALA A 87 -6.78 5.35 -13.39
C ALA A 87 -7.02 4.09 -14.24
N ALA A 88 -8.28 3.71 -14.43
CA ALA A 88 -8.64 2.54 -15.23
C ALA A 88 -8.29 2.73 -16.72
N VAL A 89 -8.58 3.91 -17.29
CA VAL A 89 -8.23 4.25 -18.69
C VAL A 89 -6.71 4.26 -18.88
N LEU A 90 -5.99 4.95 -18.02
CA LEU A 90 -4.52 5.02 -18.07
C LEU A 90 -3.87 3.65 -17.86
N GLY A 91 -4.44 2.81 -16.98
CA GLY A 91 -3.96 1.45 -16.78
C GLY A 91 -4.15 0.57 -18.02
N THR A 92 -5.32 0.63 -18.61
CA THR A 92 -5.59 -0.07 -19.88
C THR A 92 -4.60 0.38 -20.95
N PHE A 93 -4.40 1.68 -21.09
CA PHE A 93 -3.47 2.23 -22.10
C PHE A 93 -2.01 1.83 -21.80
N ALA A 94 -1.53 2.02 -20.58
CA ALA A 94 -0.15 1.73 -20.19
C ALA A 94 0.23 0.25 -20.42
N PHE A 95 -0.64 -0.67 -20.01
CA PHE A 95 -0.36 -2.10 -20.15
C PHE A 95 -0.59 -2.60 -21.61
N SER A 96 -1.46 -1.96 -22.38
CA SER A 96 -1.54 -2.19 -23.84
C SER A 96 -0.26 -1.72 -24.53
N CYS A 97 0.29 -0.56 -24.16
CA CYS A 97 1.59 -0.11 -24.66
C CYS A 97 2.72 -1.09 -24.34
N PHE A 98 2.79 -1.59 -23.10
CA PHE A 98 3.78 -2.61 -22.72
C PHE A 98 3.72 -3.86 -23.61
N ALA A 99 2.52 -4.31 -23.96
CA ALA A 99 2.33 -5.48 -24.80
C ALA A 99 2.83 -5.28 -26.26
N LEU A 100 2.81 -4.05 -26.74
CA LEU A 100 3.11 -3.71 -28.15
C LEU A 100 4.53 -3.17 -28.35
N VAL A 101 5.11 -2.55 -27.33
CA VAL A 101 6.40 -1.87 -27.43
C VAL A 101 7.56 -2.87 -27.53
N GLN A 102 8.47 -2.60 -28.49
CA GLN A 102 9.68 -3.41 -28.70
C GLN A 102 10.97 -2.63 -28.41
N SER A 103 10.94 -1.30 -28.41
CA SER A 103 12.12 -0.46 -28.16
C SER A 103 12.44 -0.32 -26.67
N LYS A 104 13.71 -0.12 -26.34
CA LYS A 104 14.20 0.12 -24.96
C LYS A 104 13.53 1.37 -24.35
N GLU A 105 13.57 2.47 -25.09
CA GLU A 105 13.04 3.77 -24.67
C GLU A 105 11.53 3.70 -24.42
N GLY A 106 10.80 3.05 -25.33
CA GLY A 106 9.37 2.83 -25.18
C GLY A 106 9.02 1.98 -23.97
N PHE A 107 9.84 0.94 -23.69
CA PHE A 107 9.64 0.08 -22.51
C PHE A 107 9.86 0.86 -21.20
N ILE A 108 10.90 1.72 -21.15
CA ILE A 108 11.15 2.61 -20.02
C ILE A 108 9.98 3.61 -19.86
N CYS A 109 9.51 4.23 -20.94
CA CYS A 109 8.32 5.08 -20.88
C CYS A 109 7.11 4.36 -20.32
N CYS A 110 6.87 3.09 -20.70
CA CYS A 110 5.79 2.29 -20.17
C CYS A 110 5.94 2.01 -18.66
N ILE A 111 7.17 1.85 -18.14
CA ILE A 111 7.42 1.73 -16.70
C ILE A 111 6.88 2.98 -15.97
N PHE A 112 7.26 4.17 -16.40
CA PHE A 112 6.76 5.41 -15.81
C PHE A 112 5.25 5.57 -15.98
N LEU A 113 4.73 5.28 -17.16
CA LEU A 113 3.29 5.38 -17.45
C LEU A 113 2.46 4.43 -16.56
N SER A 114 2.97 3.24 -16.24
CA SER A 114 2.30 2.26 -15.38
C SER A 114 2.19 2.69 -13.92
N THR A 115 2.94 3.72 -13.49
CA THR A 115 2.83 4.27 -12.13
C THR A 115 1.59 5.15 -11.95
N LEU A 116 1.11 5.79 -13.03
CA LEU A 116 -0.04 6.71 -12.99
C LEU A 116 -1.34 6.03 -12.55
N PRO A 117 -1.74 4.87 -13.12
CA PRO A 117 -2.93 4.17 -12.69
C PRO A 117 -2.96 3.88 -11.20
N ARG A 118 -1.84 3.41 -10.66
CA ARG A 118 -1.71 3.10 -9.24
C ARG A 118 -1.83 4.35 -8.38
N ALA A 119 -1.12 5.41 -8.72
CA ALA A 119 -1.14 6.68 -8.01
C ALA A 119 -2.56 7.29 -7.96
N LEU A 120 -3.29 7.25 -9.09
CA LEU A 120 -4.65 7.76 -9.20
C LEU A 120 -5.71 6.84 -8.58
N TRP A 121 -5.36 5.58 -8.28
CA TRP A 121 -6.29 4.59 -7.74
C TRP A 121 -6.21 4.44 -6.22
N ASP A 122 -5.00 4.32 -5.64
CA ASP A 122 -4.81 3.86 -4.26
C ASP A 122 -5.50 4.76 -3.22
N ALA A 123 -5.28 6.07 -3.23
CA ALA A 123 -5.90 7.00 -2.29
C ALA A 123 -7.40 7.25 -2.59
N PRO A 124 -7.80 7.54 -3.85
CA PRO A 124 -9.21 7.75 -4.17
C PRO A 124 -10.09 6.54 -3.92
N SER A 125 -9.61 5.30 -4.13
CA SER A 125 -10.38 4.09 -3.87
C SER A 125 -10.70 3.89 -2.39
N LYS A 126 -9.71 4.11 -1.52
CA LYS A 126 -9.90 4.05 -0.06
C LYS A 126 -10.84 5.17 0.43
N ALA A 127 -10.68 6.37 -0.11
CA ALA A 127 -11.56 7.49 0.21
C ALA A 127 -13.00 7.21 -0.25
N TRP A 128 -13.19 6.66 -1.46
CA TRP A 128 -14.53 6.29 -1.95
C TRP A 128 -15.18 5.21 -1.10
N LEU A 129 -14.39 4.22 -0.68
CA LEU A 129 -14.86 3.19 0.23
C LEU A 129 -15.35 3.81 1.54
N GLY A 130 -14.56 4.74 2.13
CA GLY A 130 -14.94 5.48 3.33
C GLY A 130 -16.20 6.33 3.16
N ASP A 131 -16.36 6.99 2.00
CA ASP A 131 -17.51 7.84 1.71
C ASP A 131 -18.80 7.02 1.41
N SER A 132 -18.63 5.79 0.90
CA SER A 132 -19.75 4.92 0.53
C SER A 132 -20.33 4.12 1.70
N LEU A 133 -19.66 4.08 2.84
CA LEU A 133 -19.99 3.25 3.99
C LEU A 133 -20.18 4.13 5.24
N PRO A 134 -21.45 4.48 5.60
CA PRO A 134 -21.73 5.32 6.78
C PRO A 134 -21.32 4.67 8.10
N ASP A 135 -21.54 3.35 8.25
CA ASP A 135 -21.15 2.60 9.46
C ASP A 135 -19.63 2.44 9.55
N PRO A 136 -18.98 2.92 10.62
CA PRO A 136 -17.55 2.75 10.84
C PRO A 136 -17.08 1.29 10.82
N LYS A 137 -17.90 0.35 11.28
CA LYS A 137 -17.58 -1.08 11.27
C LYS A 137 -17.57 -1.65 9.84
N ASP A 138 -18.50 -1.20 9.00
CA ASP A 138 -18.51 -1.62 7.59
C ASP A 138 -17.33 -1.03 6.83
N ARG A 139 -16.90 0.22 7.14
CA ARG A 139 -15.68 0.82 6.58
C ARG A 139 -14.43 0.05 7.01
N GLU A 140 -14.34 -0.29 8.30
CA GLU A 140 -13.24 -1.09 8.82
C GLU A 140 -13.17 -2.45 8.11
N LEU A 141 -14.30 -3.17 8.03
CA LEU A 141 -14.39 -4.47 7.34
C LEU A 141 -13.96 -4.35 5.87
N ALA A 142 -14.42 -3.31 5.18
CA ALA A 142 -14.12 -3.10 3.77
C ALA A 142 -12.64 -2.73 3.53
N LEU A 143 -12.02 -1.89 4.40
CA LEU A 143 -10.58 -1.58 4.32
C LEU A 143 -9.71 -2.81 4.61
N GLN A 144 -10.11 -3.65 5.57
CA GLN A 144 -9.46 -4.95 5.83
C GLN A 144 -9.62 -5.89 4.63
N GLY A 145 -10.83 -5.95 4.05
CA GLY A 145 -11.11 -6.70 2.83
C GLY A 145 -10.29 -6.22 1.63
N LEU A 146 -10.11 -4.91 1.49
CA LEU A 146 -9.27 -4.33 0.44
C LEU A 146 -7.81 -4.79 0.57
N TYR A 147 -7.26 -4.73 1.78
CA TYR A 147 -5.91 -5.22 2.04
C TYR A 147 -5.78 -6.72 1.74
N PHE A 148 -6.76 -7.52 2.16
CA PHE A 148 -6.82 -8.95 1.86
C PHE A 148 -6.83 -9.22 0.35
N MET A 149 -7.69 -8.54 -0.42
CA MET A 149 -7.82 -8.73 -1.87
C MET A 149 -6.54 -8.34 -2.62
N VAL A 150 -5.86 -7.28 -2.18
CA VAL A 150 -4.55 -6.88 -2.74
C VAL A 150 -3.51 -7.98 -2.53
N ASN A 151 -3.41 -8.53 -1.32
CA ASN A 151 -2.43 -9.58 -1.00
C ASN A 151 -2.79 -10.92 -1.65
N ALA A 152 -4.06 -11.30 -1.67
CA ALA A 152 -4.52 -12.50 -2.37
C ALA A 152 -4.22 -12.44 -3.88
N GLY A 153 -4.45 -11.28 -4.51
CA GLY A 153 -4.06 -11.04 -5.90
C GLY A 153 -2.55 -11.15 -6.11
N ALA A 154 -1.77 -10.50 -5.23
CA ALA A 154 -0.31 -10.53 -5.28
C ALA A 154 0.29 -11.94 -5.08
N ALA A 155 -0.34 -12.77 -4.25
CA ALA A 155 0.07 -14.15 -4.03
C ALA A 155 -0.23 -15.06 -5.23
N ILE A 156 -1.40 -14.91 -5.84
CA ILE A 156 -1.86 -15.76 -6.95
C ILE A 156 -1.21 -15.34 -8.28
N GLY A 157 -0.96 -14.04 -8.48
CA GLY A 157 -0.45 -13.50 -9.73
C GLY A 157 0.81 -14.17 -10.26
N PRO A 158 1.92 -14.21 -9.51
CA PRO A 158 3.16 -14.85 -9.93
C PRO A 158 3.00 -16.34 -10.23
N LEU A 159 2.17 -17.05 -9.45
CA LEU A 159 1.91 -18.48 -9.67
C LEU A 159 1.21 -18.71 -11.01
N LEU A 160 0.22 -17.89 -11.35
CA LEU A 160 -0.45 -17.95 -12.64
C LEU A 160 0.50 -17.56 -13.79
N GLY A 161 1.30 -16.52 -13.60
CA GLY A 161 2.28 -16.07 -14.59
C GLY A 161 3.31 -17.16 -14.93
N LEU A 162 3.86 -17.81 -13.90
CA LEU A 162 4.83 -18.89 -14.09
C LEU A 162 4.21 -20.14 -14.69
N SER A 163 3.07 -20.62 -14.14
CA SER A 163 2.42 -21.86 -14.59
C SER A 163 1.92 -21.76 -16.02
N ALA A 164 1.52 -20.59 -16.46
CA ALA A 164 1.06 -20.34 -17.83
C ALA A 164 2.19 -19.98 -18.82
N GLY A 165 3.46 -19.99 -18.39
CA GLY A 165 4.60 -19.61 -19.22
C GLY A 165 4.54 -18.15 -19.69
N MET A 166 3.83 -17.29 -18.96
CA MET A 166 3.56 -15.90 -19.35
C MET A 166 4.69 -14.94 -18.94
N THR A 167 5.78 -15.43 -18.35
CA THR A 167 6.92 -14.61 -17.95
C THR A 167 7.53 -13.94 -19.17
N GLY A 168 7.35 -12.63 -19.30
CA GLY A 168 7.83 -11.86 -20.46
C GLY A 168 6.98 -11.96 -21.73
N ASN A 169 5.88 -12.68 -21.70
CA ASN A 169 4.96 -12.78 -22.82
C ASN A 169 4.06 -11.52 -22.92
N PRO A 170 3.89 -10.91 -24.12
CA PRO A 170 2.97 -9.82 -24.33
C PRO A 170 1.53 -10.09 -23.83
N LEU A 171 1.10 -11.35 -23.83
CA LEU A 171 -0.23 -11.76 -23.36
C LEU A 171 -0.46 -11.40 -21.88
N ALA A 172 0.55 -11.52 -21.02
CA ALA A 172 0.42 -11.17 -19.60
C ALA A 172 0.15 -9.65 -19.41
N PHE A 173 0.78 -8.81 -20.23
CA PHE A 173 0.48 -7.37 -20.24
C PHE A 173 -0.93 -7.08 -20.76
N PHE A 174 -1.40 -7.79 -21.81
CA PHE A 174 -2.78 -7.65 -22.28
C PHE A 174 -3.81 -8.10 -21.24
N ILE A 175 -3.55 -9.16 -20.48
CA ILE A 175 -4.43 -9.58 -19.37
C ILE A 175 -4.51 -8.48 -18.31
N THR A 176 -3.39 -7.81 -18.00
CA THR A 176 -3.39 -6.67 -17.07
C THR A 176 -4.17 -5.49 -17.64
N ALA A 177 -4.00 -5.16 -18.93
CA ALA A 177 -4.78 -4.12 -19.61
C ALA A 177 -6.27 -4.43 -19.56
N LEU A 178 -6.67 -5.68 -19.84
CA LEU A 178 -8.06 -6.13 -19.79
C LEU A 178 -8.64 -6.03 -18.37
N SER A 179 -7.84 -6.33 -17.34
CA SER A 179 -8.28 -6.20 -15.94
C SER A 179 -8.58 -4.74 -15.59
N TYR A 180 -7.74 -3.78 -16.04
CA TYR A 180 -8.01 -2.35 -15.88
C TYR A 180 -9.22 -1.89 -16.71
N PHE A 181 -9.38 -2.39 -17.93
CA PHE A 181 -10.55 -2.09 -18.77
C PHE A 181 -11.83 -2.57 -18.09
N ALA A 182 -11.88 -3.82 -17.63
CA ALA A 182 -13.02 -4.38 -16.92
C ALA A 182 -13.34 -3.60 -15.65
N LEU A 183 -12.30 -3.17 -14.91
CA LEU A 183 -12.46 -2.30 -13.74
C LEU A 183 -13.06 -0.96 -14.13
N GLY A 184 -12.62 -0.33 -15.22
CA GLY A 184 -13.18 0.92 -15.75
C GLY A 184 -14.66 0.78 -16.09
N VAL A 185 -15.02 -0.30 -16.79
CA VAL A 185 -16.42 -0.63 -17.10
C VAL A 185 -17.23 -0.80 -15.81
N ALA A 186 -16.71 -1.54 -14.83
CA ALA A 186 -17.39 -1.73 -13.54
C ALA A 186 -17.58 -0.40 -12.81
N VAL A 187 -16.58 0.49 -12.80
CA VAL A 187 -16.69 1.83 -12.19
C VAL A 187 -17.76 2.66 -12.89
N LEU A 188 -17.91 2.58 -14.23
CA LEU A 188 -18.96 3.30 -14.99
C LEU A 188 -20.37 2.89 -14.56
N PHE A 189 -20.62 1.60 -14.28
CA PHE A 189 -21.94 1.13 -13.83
C PHE A 189 -22.32 1.64 -12.44
N PHE A 190 -21.34 1.93 -11.58
CA PHE A 190 -21.57 2.40 -10.22
C PHE A 190 -21.28 3.91 -10.07
N ARG A 191 -21.57 4.68 -11.10
CA ARG A 191 -21.49 6.14 -11.07
C ARG A 191 -22.29 6.67 -9.89
N SER A 192 -21.61 7.18 -8.88
CA SER A 192 -22.26 7.70 -7.68
C SER A 192 -23.14 8.91 -7.99
N ASN A 193 -24.24 9.00 -7.24
CA ASN A 193 -25.17 10.11 -7.33
C ASN A 193 -24.41 11.43 -7.00
N PRO A 194 -24.57 12.52 -7.77
CA PRO A 194 -23.89 13.80 -7.52
C PRO A 194 -24.06 14.32 -6.09
N LYS A 195 -25.14 13.94 -5.40
CA LYS A 195 -25.41 14.31 -4.00
C LYS A 195 -24.47 13.66 -2.98
N GLN A 196 -23.93 12.47 -3.26
CA GLN A 196 -22.90 11.83 -2.40
C GLN A 196 -21.51 12.47 -2.58
N ASN A 197 -21.22 13.00 -3.77
CA ASN A 197 -19.98 13.72 -4.04
C ASN A 197 -19.93 15.11 -3.39
N ALA A 198 -21.08 15.71 -3.07
CA ALA A 198 -21.14 17.04 -2.46
C ALA A 198 -20.59 17.09 -1.03
N GLN A 199 -20.57 15.96 -0.30
CA GLN A 199 -19.99 15.89 1.04
C GLN A 199 -18.45 15.84 1.04
N SER A 200 -17.83 15.50 -0.10
CA SER A 200 -16.37 15.35 -0.23
C SER A 200 -15.70 16.53 -0.94
N TYR A 201 -16.42 17.60 -1.21
CA TYR A 201 -15.87 18.77 -1.90
C TYR A 201 -14.94 19.56 -0.97
N ASN A 202 -13.67 19.58 -1.32
CA ASN A 202 -12.68 20.44 -0.65
C ASN A 202 -12.44 21.71 -1.48
N PRO A 203 -12.89 22.89 -1.04
CA PRO A 203 -12.70 24.13 -1.78
C PRO A 203 -11.25 24.66 -1.71
N MET A 204 -10.39 24.09 -0.86
CA MET A 204 -9.04 24.58 -0.63
C MET A 204 -8.10 24.31 -1.80
N ARG A 205 -7.10 25.20 -1.94
CA ARG A 205 -5.94 24.99 -2.83
C ARG A 205 -5.00 23.95 -2.22
N PHE A 206 -4.21 23.29 -3.05
CA PHE A 206 -3.24 22.28 -2.61
C PHE A 206 -2.31 22.78 -1.49
N GLY A 207 -1.79 23.99 -1.62
CA GLY A 207 -0.94 24.59 -0.57
C GLY A 207 -1.65 24.77 0.77
N GLN A 208 -2.93 25.13 0.77
CA GLN A 208 -3.74 25.25 1.99
C GLN A 208 -4.00 23.88 2.63
N THR A 209 -4.32 22.88 1.81
CA THR A 209 -4.46 21.48 2.27
C THR A 209 -3.15 20.98 2.89
N LEU A 210 -2.02 21.22 2.21
CA LEU A 210 -0.70 20.85 2.72
C LEU A 210 -0.36 21.56 4.05
N PHE A 211 -0.69 22.85 4.16
CA PHE A 211 -0.49 23.60 5.40
C PHE A 211 -1.34 23.02 6.55
N LEU A 212 -2.58 22.63 6.27
CA LEU A 212 -3.44 22.00 7.26
C LEU A 212 -2.92 20.63 7.71
N LEU A 213 -2.49 19.78 6.76
CA LEU A 213 -1.87 18.50 7.07
C LEU A 213 -0.62 18.68 7.95
N LYS A 214 0.18 19.74 7.69
CA LYS A 214 1.35 20.07 8.52
C LYS A 214 0.97 20.54 9.93
N LYS A 215 -0.21 21.12 10.13
CA LYS A 215 -0.69 21.49 11.47
C LYS A 215 -1.22 20.33 12.29
N ASP A 216 -1.65 19.22 11.65
CA ASP A 216 -2.10 18.02 12.35
C ASP A 216 -0.89 17.20 12.84
N GLN A 217 -0.38 17.58 14.01
CA GLN A 217 0.83 16.97 14.59
C GLN A 217 0.66 15.47 14.86
N LEU A 218 -0.54 15.04 15.26
CA LEU A 218 -0.85 13.63 15.46
C LEU A 218 -0.71 12.88 14.15
N PHE A 219 -1.34 13.39 13.10
CA PHE A 219 -1.29 12.80 11.77
C PHE A 219 0.15 12.71 11.23
N LEU A 220 0.93 13.80 11.34
CA LEU A 220 2.33 13.79 10.91
C LEU A 220 3.16 12.74 11.61
N LEU A 221 3.01 12.61 12.93
CA LEU A 221 3.74 11.60 13.68
C LEU A 221 3.35 10.18 13.25
N VAL A 222 2.06 9.95 12.99
CA VAL A 222 1.57 8.66 12.46
C VAL A 222 2.15 8.38 11.07
N ILE A 223 2.23 9.37 10.17
CA ILE A 223 2.85 9.19 8.84
C ILE A 223 4.32 8.82 8.98
N VAL A 224 5.10 9.54 9.81
CA VAL A 224 6.52 9.22 10.04
C VAL A 224 6.68 7.82 10.65
N ALA A 225 5.86 7.47 11.64
CA ALA A 225 5.87 6.15 12.24
C ALA A 225 5.59 5.04 11.20
N ASN A 226 4.64 5.27 10.30
CA ASN A 226 4.28 4.31 9.25
C ASN A 226 5.36 4.22 8.15
N ILE A 227 6.08 5.29 7.84
CA ILE A 227 7.28 5.24 6.98
C ILE A 227 8.33 4.32 7.61
N LEU A 228 8.57 4.42 8.91
CA LEU A 228 9.49 3.53 9.61
C LEU A 228 9.00 2.08 9.62
N VAL A 229 7.71 1.84 9.81
CA VAL A 229 7.13 0.48 9.72
C VAL A 229 7.40 -0.14 8.35
N THR A 230 7.13 0.59 7.28
CA THR A 230 7.37 0.07 5.91
C THR A 230 8.85 -0.10 5.61
N PHE A 231 9.72 0.76 6.17
CA PHE A 231 11.18 0.61 6.08
C PHE A 231 11.66 -0.68 6.76
N ILE A 232 11.22 -0.94 7.99
CA ILE A 232 11.57 -2.16 8.75
C ILE A 232 11.08 -3.41 8.01
N TYR A 233 9.83 -3.40 7.56
CA TYR A 233 9.22 -4.52 6.86
C TYR A 233 9.94 -4.84 5.54
N ALA A 234 10.30 -3.82 4.77
CA ALA A 234 10.92 -3.98 3.45
C ALA A 234 12.31 -4.65 3.49
N HIS A 235 12.96 -4.73 4.65
CA HIS A 235 14.18 -5.51 4.81
C HIS A 235 13.97 -7.01 4.60
N CYS A 236 12.74 -7.52 4.82
CA CYS A 236 12.41 -8.92 4.55
C CYS A 236 12.55 -9.26 3.05
N ASP A 237 12.09 -8.35 2.18
CA ASP A 237 12.10 -8.55 0.72
C ASP A 237 13.44 -8.16 0.07
N SER A 238 14.32 -7.47 0.80
CA SER A 238 15.56 -6.91 0.23
C SER A 238 16.80 -7.36 0.99
N SER A 239 17.05 -6.77 2.15
CA SER A 239 18.30 -6.94 2.90
C SER A 239 18.45 -8.33 3.52
N LEU A 240 17.33 -8.96 3.92
CA LEU A 240 17.37 -10.34 4.44
C LEU A 240 17.88 -11.31 3.38
N ILE A 241 17.37 -11.21 2.16
CA ILE A 241 17.82 -12.07 1.04
C ILE A 241 19.31 -11.85 0.77
N GLN A 242 19.78 -10.59 0.78
CA GLN A 242 21.21 -10.29 0.62
C GLN A 242 22.05 -10.88 1.75
N TYR A 243 21.58 -10.76 3.00
CA TYR A 243 22.29 -11.33 4.16
C TYR A 243 22.40 -12.85 4.06
N LEU A 244 21.29 -13.55 3.80
CA LEU A 244 21.27 -15.00 3.65
C LEU A 244 22.17 -15.48 2.51
N THR A 245 22.21 -14.74 1.39
CA THR A 245 23.10 -15.03 0.26
C THR A 245 24.56 -14.88 0.63
N ARG A 246 24.95 -13.82 1.35
CA ARG A 246 26.34 -13.57 1.78
C ARG A 246 26.78 -14.52 2.88
N ALA A 247 25.85 -14.99 3.72
CA ALA A 247 26.11 -15.98 4.74
C ALA A 247 26.17 -17.43 4.21
N GLU A 248 26.02 -17.61 2.88
CA GLU A 248 26.05 -18.91 2.20
C GLU A 248 25.11 -19.95 2.85
N VAL A 249 23.90 -19.51 3.24
CA VAL A 249 22.95 -20.35 3.96
C VAL A 249 22.63 -21.62 3.15
N PRO A 250 22.66 -22.81 3.77
CA PRO A 250 22.29 -24.05 3.10
C PRO A 250 20.86 -23.97 2.53
N GLU A 251 20.66 -24.57 1.37
CA GLU A 251 19.35 -24.62 0.68
C GLU A 251 18.71 -23.24 0.46
N LEU A 252 19.50 -22.20 0.21
CA LEU A 252 19.08 -20.80 0.11
C LEU A 252 17.83 -20.60 -0.76
N VAL A 253 17.77 -21.23 -1.95
CA VAL A 253 16.63 -21.08 -2.87
C VAL A 253 15.37 -21.70 -2.29
N ALA A 254 15.46 -22.85 -1.62
CA ALA A 254 14.36 -23.50 -0.96
C ALA A 254 13.85 -22.64 0.22
N LEU A 255 14.78 -22.08 1.02
CA LEU A 255 14.46 -21.19 2.13
C LEU A 255 13.70 -19.94 1.66
N ILE A 256 14.23 -19.21 0.67
CA ILE A 256 13.59 -17.99 0.14
C ILE A 256 12.20 -18.32 -0.41
N SER A 257 12.07 -19.41 -1.16
CA SER A 257 10.79 -19.84 -1.71
C SER A 257 9.79 -20.19 -0.61
N ALA A 258 10.22 -20.92 0.41
CA ALA A 258 9.39 -21.26 1.57
C ALA A 258 8.93 -20.01 2.34
N MET A 259 9.81 -19.03 2.53
CA MET A 259 9.49 -17.75 3.18
C MET A 259 8.40 -16.97 2.43
N ILE A 260 8.52 -16.85 1.11
CA ILE A 260 7.54 -16.13 0.25
C ILE A 260 6.17 -16.83 0.28
N ILE A 261 6.16 -18.16 0.13
CA ILE A 261 4.93 -18.96 0.18
C ILE A 261 4.27 -18.86 1.56
N LEU A 262 5.08 -18.98 2.62
CA LEU A 262 4.60 -18.87 4.00
C LEU A 262 3.97 -17.50 4.27
N ASN A 263 4.65 -16.41 3.91
CA ASN A 263 4.13 -15.04 4.10
C ASN A 263 2.76 -14.88 3.44
N SER A 264 2.63 -15.20 2.16
CA SER A 264 1.39 -15.10 1.41
C SER A 264 0.28 -15.98 2.01
N THR A 265 0.62 -17.22 2.41
CA THR A 265 -0.32 -18.17 3.00
C THR A 265 -0.83 -17.68 4.36
N VAL A 266 0.05 -17.16 5.20
CA VAL A 266 -0.32 -16.62 6.52
C VAL A 266 -1.27 -15.45 6.37
N ILE A 267 -1.00 -14.50 5.47
CA ILE A 267 -1.89 -13.35 5.26
C ILE A 267 -3.28 -13.83 4.81
N VAL A 268 -3.34 -14.70 3.81
CA VAL A 268 -4.61 -15.19 3.27
C VAL A 268 -5.41 -15.97 4.31
N LEU A 269 -4.77 -16.84 5.09
CA LEU A 269 -5.46 -17.68 6.06
C LEU A 269 -5.80 -16.98 7.38
N PHE A 270 -4.93 -16.10 7.87
CA PHE A 270 -5.02 -15.57 9.24
C PHE A 270 -5.58 -14.16 9.35
N GLN A 271 -5.64 -13.36 8.28
CA GLN A 271 -6.10 -11.97 8.38
C GLN A 271 -7.49 -11.83 9.00
N PHE A 272 -8.50 -12.54 8.49
CA PHE A 272 -9.86 -12.46 9.03
C PHE A 272 -10.04 -13.15 10.38
N PRO A 273 -9.45 -14.33 10.67
CA PRO A 273 -9.39 -14.88 12.01
C PRO A 273 -8.80 -13.92 13.04
N LEU A 274 -7.66 -13.30 12.74
CA LEU A 274 -7.03 -12.30 13.62
C LEU A 274 -7.90 -11.06 13.81
N LEU A 275 -8.50 -10.54 12.73
CA LEU A 275 -9.44 -9.43 12.82
C LEU A 275 -10.62 -9.76 13.73
N ARG A 276 -11.18 -10.97 13.60
CA ARG A 276 -12.29 -11.41 14.45
C ARG A 276 -11.89 -11.55 15.91
N LEU A 277 -10.70 -12.08 16.18
CA LEU A 277 -10.17 -12.22 17.54
C LEU A 277 -9.99 -10.87 18.23
N MET A 278 -9.49 -9.88 17.46
CA MET A 278 -9.19 -8.54 17.97
C MET A 278 -10.32 -7.52 17.73
N ALA A 279 -11.49 -7.95 17.29
CA ALA A 279 -12.55 -7.03 16.85
C ALA A 279 -13.09 -6.11 17.97
N SER A 280 -12.97 -6.53 19.24
CA SER A 280 -13.31 -5.68 20.40
C SER A 280 -12.19 -4.72 20.82
N TRP A 281 -10.99 -4.86 20.27
CA TRP A 281 -9.86 -4.01 20.63
C TRP A 281 -9.91 -2.68 19.88
N PRO A 282 -9.49 -1.58 20.52
CA PRO A 282 -9.22 -0.34 19.80
C PRO A 282 -8.20 -0.55 18.69
N VAL A 283 -8.35 0.17 17.57
CA VAL A 283 -7.46 0.02 16.39
C VAL A 283 -5.99 0.24 16.75
N VAL A 284 -5.69 1.22 17.60
CA VAL A 284 -4.33 1.50 18.07
C VAL A 284 -3.77 0.33 18.88
N SER A 285 -4.58 -0.38 19.67
CA SER A 285 -4.14 -1.57 20.40
C SER A 285 -3.79 -2.73 19.47
N ARG A 286 -4.52 -2.87 18.36
CA ARG A 286 -4.20 -3.84 17.30
C ARG A 286 -2.88 -3.48 16.61
N ILE A 287 -2.65 -2.19 16.36
CA ILE A 287 -1.36 -1.70 15.83
C ILE A 287 -0.22 -2.04 16.77
N TYR A 288 -0.40 -1.87 18.09
CA TYR A 288 0.62 -2.31 19.08
C TYR A 288 0.89 -3.81 19.02
N ALA A 289 -0.15 -4.64 18.90
CA ALA A 289 0.04 -6.08 18.77
C ALA A 289 0.83 -6.44 17.50
N GLY A 290 0.49 -5.81 16.37
CA GLY A 290 1.24 -5.98 15.11
C GLY A 290 2.70 -5.51 15.21
N LEU A 291 2.95 -4.38 15.88
CA LEU A 291 4.30 -3.86 16.12
C LEU A 291 5.13 -4.79 17.04
N LEU A 292 4.52 -5.40 18.04
CA LEU A 292 5.21 -6.37 18.91
C LEU A 292 5.61 -7.62 18.13
N LEU A 293 4.75 -8.11 17.24
CA LEU A 293 5.08 -9.24 16.35
C LEU A 293 6.16 -8.86 15.34
N LEU A 294 6.09 -7.65 14.76
CA LEU A 294 7.14 -7.14 13.88
C LEU A 294 8.48 -7.04 14.62
N ALA A 295 8.49 -6.50 15.84
CA ALA A 295 9.70 -6.43 16.68
C ALA A 295 10.24 -7.83 17.01
N ALA A 296 9.37 -8.76 17.42
CA ALA A 296 9.77 -10.13 17.72
C ALA A 296 10.39 -10.83 16.50
N SER A 297 9.86 -10.59 15.28
CA SER A 297 10.45 -11.12 14.06
C SER A 297 11.83 -10.55 13.77
N GLN A 298 12.03 -9.23 13.99
CA GLN A 298 13.34 -8.61 13.80
C GLN A 298 14.37 -9.17 14.80
N LEU A 299 13.95 -9.39 16.05
CA LEU A 299 14.79 -10.05 17.04
C LEU A 299 15.10 -11.49 16.64
N GLY A 300 14.11 -12.22 16.10
CA GLY A 300 14.29 -13.54 15.53
C GLY A 300 15.34 -13.55 14.42
N PHE A 301 15.27 -12.62 13.48
CA PHE A 301 16.28 -12.49 12.39
C PHE A 301 17.66 -12.11 12.92
N ALA A 302 17.75 -11.28 13.96
CA ALA A 302 19.03 -10.87 14.55
C ALA A 302 19.75 -12.01 15.28
N LEU A 303 18.99 -12.90 15.91
CA LEU A 303 19.54 -13.96 16.78
C LEU A 303 19.61 -15.33 16.10
N ASN A 304 19.00 -15.50 14.93
CA ASN A 304 18.98 -16.80 14.26
C ASN A 304 20.35 -17.14 13.66
N PRO A 305 20.93 -18.30 14.00
CA PRO A 305 22.14 -18.78 13.32
C PRO A 305 21.87 -18.97 11.82
N PRO A 306 22.79 -18.57 10.93
CA PRO A 306 22.60 -18.68 9.48
C PRO A 306 22.16 -20.08 9.02
N GLU A 307 22.70 -21.12 9.63
CA GLU A 307 22.47 -22.52 9.27
C GLU A 307 21.10 -23.07 9.71
N TRP A 308 20.41 -22.36 10.62
CA TRP A 308 19.14 -22.87 11.18
C TRP A 308 17.94 -22.48 10.34
N PHE A 309 17.63 -23.29 9.36
CA PHE A 309 16.52 -23.11 8.40
C PHE A 309 15.17 -22.78 9.10
N TRP A 310 14.78 -23.58 10.07
CA TRP A 310 13.48 -23.44 10.75
C TRP A 310 13.36 -22.18 11.59
N GLY A 311 14.47 -21.61 12.06
CA GLY A 311 14.48 -20.33 12.75
C GLY A 311 14.09 -19.17 11.83
N TRP A 312 14.55 -19.17 10.58
CA TRP A 312 14.15 -18.22 9.56
C TRP A 312 12.66 -18.33 9.24
N ILE A 313 12.17 -19.57 9.07
CA ILE A 313 10.74 -19.84 8.82
C ILE A 313 9.88 -19.36 10.00
N ALA A 314 10.27 -19.63 11.24
CA ALA A 314 9.55 -19.15 12.43
C ALA A 314 9.53 -17.62 12.52
N ALA A 315 10.65 -16.95 12.25
CA ALA A 315 10.72 -15.50 12.26
C ALA A 315 9.85 -14.86 11.17
N VAL A 316 9.81 -15.44 9.94
CA VAL A 316 8.93 -14.99 8.87
C VAL A 316 7.47 -15.27 9.19
N PHE A 317 7.15 -16.39 9.84
CA PHE A 317 5.78 -16.65 10.30
C PHE A 317 5.28 -15.56 11.25
N ILE A 318 6.12 -15.18 12.25
CA ILE A 318 5.81 -14.10 13.19
C ILE A 318 5.69 -12.76 12.47
N LEU A 319 6.59 -12.46 11.51
CA LEU A 319 6.53 -11.28 10.67
C LEU A 319 5.19 -11.20 9.94
N SER A 320 4.77 -12.30 9.32
CA SER A 320 3.56 -12.35 8.49
C SER A 320 2.29 -12.17 9.31
N LEU A 321 2.24 -12.69 10.55
CA LEU A 321 1.16 -12.40 11.49
C LEU A 321 1.14 -10.91 11.87
N GLY A 322 2.32 -10.34 12.14
CA GLY A 322 2.48 -8.91 12.41
C GLY A 322 2.02 -8.05 11.24
N GLU A 323 2.38 -8.40 10.02
CA GLU A 323 1.98 -7.74 8.78
C GLU A 323 0.46 -7.76 8.59
N ALA A 324 -0.16 -8.94 8.70
CA ALA A 324 -1.61 -9.09 8.54
C ALA A 324 -2.42 -8.20 9.50
N ILE A 325 -1.91 -8.01 10.73
CA ILE A 325 -2.52 -7.11 11.71
C ILE A 325 -2.20 -5.65 11.39
N LEU A 326 -0.93 -5.33 11.16
CA LEU A 326 -0.41 -3.97 11.19
C LEU A 326 -0.88 -3.14 9.99
N PHE A 327 -0.61 -3.59 8.76
CA PHE A 327 -0.85 -2.80 7.56
C PHE A 327 -2.33 -2.51 7.30
N ALA A 328 -3.19 -3.50 7.55
CA ALA A 328 -4.63 -3.30 7.42
C ALA A 328 -5.16 -2.30 8.47
N ASN A 329 -4.70 -2.40 9.73
CA ASN A 329 -5.12 -1.48 10.80
C ASN A 329 -4.50 -0.08 10.67
N MET A 330 -3.33 0.08 10.02
CA MET A 330 -2.80 1.39 9.64
C MET A 330 -3.77 2.15 8.71
N ASN A 331 -4.37 1.47 7.73
CA ASN A 331 -5.38 2.07 6.86
C ASN A 331 -6.66 2.43 7.61
N VAL A 332 -7.13 1.56 8.52
CA VAL A 332 -8.30 1.82 9.36
C VAL A 332 -8.05 3.01 10.29
N HIS A 333 -6.87 3.07 10.91
CA HIS A 333 -6.50 4.20 11.77
C HIS A 333 -6.45 5.51 10.99
N LEU A 334 -5.93 5.48 9.77
CA LEU A 334 -5.90 6.64 8.89
C LEU A 334 -7.31 7.12 8.51
N ASP A 335 -8.24 6.20 8.22
CA ASP A 335 -9.65 6.53 7.98
C ASP A 335 -10.30 7.20 9.20
N GLN A 336 -10.00 6.71 10.42
CA GLN A 336 -10.50 7.29 11.66
C GLN A 336 -9.93 8.70 11.93
N LEU A 337 -8.72 8.98 11.48
CA LEU A 337 -8.10 10.29 11.61
C LEU A 337 -8.57 11.28 10.55
N ALA A 338 -8.95 10.80 9.37
CA ALA A 338 -9.27 11.67 8.24
C ALA A 338 -10.62 12.35 8.39
N PRO A 339 -10.68 13.70 8.34
CA PRO A 339 -11.96 14.41 8.16
C PRO A 339 -12.60 13.99 6.84
N ALA A 340 -13.94 13.96 6.78
CA ALA A 340 -14.67 13.52 5.60
C ALA A 340 -14.28 14.32 4.33
N SER A 341 -14.14 15.64 4.46
CA SER A 341 -13.74 16.55 3.37
C SER A 341 -12.30 16.39 2.89
N LEU A 342 -11.41 15.77 3.69
CA LEU A 342 -9.99 15.62 3.43
C LEU A 342 -9.54 14.15 3.35
N ARG A 343 -10.48 13.20 3.30
CA ARG A 343 -10.18 11.77 3.34
C ARG A 343 -9.22 11.34 2.23
N GLY A 344 -9.41 11.85 1.01
CA GLY A 344 -8.50 11.60 -0.10
C GLY A 344 -7.09 12.15 0.16
N SER A 345 -6.96 13.36 0.70
CA SER A 345 -5.66 13.97 1.03
C SER A 345 -4.93 13.20 2.14
N TYR A 346 -5.64 12.70 3.16
CA TYR A 346 -5.08 11.84 4.20
C TYR A 346 -4.59 10.51 3.64
N PHE A 347 -5.39 9.83 2.82
CA PHE A 347 -4.93 8.62 2.15
C PHE A 347 -3.86 8.89 1.09
N GLY A 348 -3.88 10.07 0.44
CA GLY A 348 -2.81 10.52 -0.44
C GLY A 348 -1.48 10.61 0.28
N ALA A 349 -1.45 11.15 1.51
CA ALA A 349 -0.24 11.19 2.31
C ALA A 349 0.29 9.79 2.70
N ALA A 350 -0.55 8.76 2.72
CA ALA A 350 -0.10 7.39 2.94
C ALA A 350 0.80 6.88 1.78
N SER A 351 0.78 7.50 0.60
CA SER A 351 1.74 7.18 -0.46
C SER A 351 3.19 7.41 -0.04
N LEU A 352 3.44 8.32 0.93
CA LEU A 352 4.75 8.55 1.52
C LEU A 352 5.33 7.31 2.23
N TYR A 353 4.51 6.32 2.59
CA TYR A 353 5.01 5.04 3.17
C TYR A 353 5.96 4.33 2.20
N ALA A 354 5.80 4.51 0.89
CA ALA A 354 6.69 3.93 -0.11
C ALA A 354 8.13 4.48 -0.03
N ILE A 355 8.37 5.62 0.64
CA ILE A 355 9.72 6.10 0.94
C ILE A 355 10.46 5.09 1.82
N GLY A 356 9.78 4.50 2.82
CA GLY A 356 10.35 3.46 3.66
C GLY A 356 10.81 2.25 2.82
N TYR A 357 9.94 1.78 1.92
CA TYR A 357 10.30 0.70 0.99
C TYR A 357 11.50 1.05 0.09
N SER A 358 11.53 2.27 -0.45
CA SER A 358 12.58 2.70 -1.38
C SER A 358 13.93 2.88 -0.70
N LEU A 359 13.96 3.29 0.56
CA LEU A 359 15.19 3.50 1.33
C LEU A 359 15.77 2.20 1.91
N SER A 360 14.93 1.17 2.11
CA SER A 360 15.34 -0.08 2.77
C SER A 360 16.51 -0.78 2.06
N PRO A 361 16.53 -1.00 0.72
CA PRO A 361 17.64 -1.69 0.08
C PRO A 361 18.98 -0.94 0.21
N VAL A 362 18.93 0.41 0.11
CA VAL A 362 20.14 1.24 0.15
C VAL A 362 20.71 1.30 1.58
N LEU A 363 19.89 1.72 2.54
CA LEU A 363 20.34 1.84 3.93
C LEU A 363 20.62 0.48 4.56
N GLY A 364 19.81 -0.53 4.22
CA GLY A 364 20.05 -1.91 4.64
C GLY A 364 21.33 -2.48 4.07
N GLY A 365 21.64 -2.20 2.79
CA GLY A 365 22.91 -2.57 2.18
C GLY A 365 24.11 -1.96 2.89
N VAL A 366 24.06 -0.65 3.17
CA VAL A 366 25.14 0.04 3.92
C VAL A 366 25.32 -0.57 5.33
N ILE A 367 24.23 -0.84 6.03
CA ILE A 367 24.30 -1.45 7.37
C ILE A 367 24.88 -2.86 7.30
N LEU A 368 24.47 -3.66 6.30
CA LEU A 368 25.03 -4.99 6.07
C LEU A 368 26.52 -4.97 5.79
N ASP A 369 26.97 -4.00 4.97
CA ASP A 369 28.39 -3.88 4.64
C ASP A 369 29.25 -3.46 5.83
N LEU A 370 28.72 -2.60 6.70
CA LEU A 370 29.48 -2.06 7.84
C LEU A 370 29.40 -2.94 9.10
N TRP A 371 28.24 -3.54 9.37
CA TRP A 371 27.97 -4.17 10.66
C TRP A 371 27.33 -5.57 10.57
N GLY A 372 27.01 -6.03 9.37
CA GLY A 372 26.43 -7.35 9.12
C GLY A 372 24.93 -7.46 9.41
N GLY A 373 24.38 -8.67 9.17
CA GLY A 373 22.95 -8.94 9.25
C GLY A 373 22.37 -8.82 10.69
N PRO A 374 23.00 -9.40 11.72
CA PRO A 374 22.51 -9.28 13.09
C PRO A 374 22.34 -7.84 13.55
N ALA A 375 23.27 -6.95 13.21
CA ALA A 375 23.20 -5.53 13.53
C ALA A 375 22.04 -4.83 12.79
N LEU A 376 21.82 -5.14 11.49
CA LEU A 376 20.68 -4.61 10.73
C LEU A 376 19.36 -4.91 11.44
N PHE A 377 19.14 -6.16 11.83
CA PHE A 377 17.88 -6.56 12.44
C PHE A 377 17.76 -6.10 13.89
N ALA A 378 18.86 -5.94 14.63
CA ALA A 378 18.87 -5.30 15.95
C ALA A 378 18.51 -3.81 15.88
N ILE A 379 19.00 -3.08 14.85
CA ILE A 379 18.60 -1.71 14.55
C ILE A 379 17.11 -1.67 14.20
N SER A 380 16.64 -2.58 13.34
CA SER A 380 15.22 -2.67 12.94
C SER A 380 14.32 -2.95 14.17
N PHE A 381 14.74 -3.82 15.08
CA PHE A 381 14.06 -4.03 16.37
C PHE A 381 13.97 -2.73 17.18
N SER A 382 15.08 -1.99 17.30
CA SER A 382 15.11 -0.71 18.03
C SER A 382 14.20 0.34 17.37
N LEU A 383 14.11 0.36 16.05
CA LEU A 383 13.17 1.20 15.33
C LEU A 383 11.71 0.81 15.59
N CYS A 384 11.39 -0.47 15.78
CA CYS A 384 10.04 -0.89 16.20
C CYS A 384 9.67 -0.28 17.57
N LEU A 385 10.61 -0.23 18.50
CA LEU A 385 10.39 0.42 19.80
C LEU A 385 10.16 1.94 19.64
N ALA A 386 10.92 2.60 18.77
CA ALA A 386 10.71 4.01 18.46
C ALA A 386 9.33 4.27 17.84
N VAL A 387 8.86 3.40 16.94
CA VAL A 387 7.50 3.45 16.36
C VAL A 387 6.45 3.26 17.47
N PHE A 388 6.63 2.28 18.35
CA PHE A 388 5.72 2.05 19.47
C PHE A 388 5.61 3.28 20.37
N ILE A 389 6.73 3.91 20.72
CA ILE A 389 6.77 5.16 21.51
C ILE A 389 6.05 6.29 20.74
N SER A 390 6.26 6.41 19.44
CA SER A 390 5.60 7.41 18.58
C SER A 390 4.09 7.27 18.62
N TYR A 391 3.55 6.06 18.45
CA TYR A 391 2.12 5.80 18.56
C TYR A 391 1.57 6.07 19.97
N ARG A 392 2.33 5.75 21.03
CA ARG A 392 1.93 6.09 22.40
C ARG A 392 1.89 7.60 22.64
N HIS A 393 2.83 8.33 22.04
CA HIS A 393 2.89 9.79 22.17
C HIS A 393 1.83 10.49 21.30
N SER A 394 1.46 9.93 20.16
CA SER A 394 0.56 10.53 19.20
C SER A 394 -0.79 10.91 19.82
N GLY A 395 -1.35 10.08 20.70
CA GLY A 395 -2.63 10.35 21.37
C GLY A 395 -2.63 11.58 22.30
N LYS A 396 -1.47 12.19 22.58
CA LYS A 396 -1.33 13.42 23.39
C LYS A 396 -1.17 14.68 22.52
N LEU A 397 -1.01 14.52 21.21
CA LEU A 397 -0.74 15.62 20.31
C LEU A 397 -2.02 16.37 19.91
N LYS A 398 -1.87 17.67 19.70
CA LYS A 398 -2.97 18.54 19.28
C LYS A 398 -3.31 18.31 17.82
N ARG A 399 -4.59 18.38 17.53
CA ARG A 399 -5.15 18.40 16.18
C ARG A 399 -5.83 19.74 15.91
N PRO A 400 -5.91 20.18 14.65
CA PRO A 400 -6.73 21.32 14.28
C PRO A 400 -8.22 21.06 14.60
N ASP A 401 -8.96 22.13 14.90
CA ASP A 401 -10.44 22.04 14.95
C ASP A 401 -11.00 22.03 13.52
N PHE A 402 -11.24 20.84 13.01
CA PHE A 402 -11.73 20.66 11.64
C PHE A 402 -13.15 21.17 11.45
N ILE A 403 -13.99 21.21 12.51
CA ILE A 403 -15.37 21.69 12.43
C ILE A 403 -15.35 23.20 12.22
N GLN A 404 -14.57 23.91 13.00
CA GLN A 404 -14.40 25.36 12.87
C GLN A 404 -13.80 25.71 11.49
N LEU A 405 -12.76 25.00 11.08
CA LEU A 405 -12.12 25.21 9.78
C LEU A 405 -13.09 24.96 8.60
N GLU A 406 -13.91 23.93 8.64
CA GLU A 406 -14.94 23.68 7.61
C GLU A 406 -16.00 24.79 7.56
N GLN A 407 -16.36 25.37 8.70
CA GLN A 407 -17.29 26.51 8.76
C GLN A 407 -16.66 27.76 8.14
N GLU A 408 -15.45 28.11 8.55
CA GLU A 408 -14.68 29.23 7.98
C GLU A 408 -14.54 29.12 6.46
N TRP A 409 -14.26 27.90 5.94
CA TRP A 409 -14.14 27.68 4.50
C TRP A 409 -15.47 27.83 3.76
N LYS A 410 -16.56 27.34 4.34
CA LYS A 410 -17.91 27.50 3.76
C LYS A 410 -18.29 28.98 3.69
N GLU A 411 -17.93 29.75 4.69
CA GLU A 411 -18.19 31.21 4.72
C GLU A 411 -17.33 31.94 3.69
N GLN A 412 -16.04 31.64 3.60
CA GLN A 412 -15.14 32.23 2.61
C GLN A 412 -15.56 31.88 1.18
N ALA A 413 -16.02 30.65 0.94
CA ALA A 413 -16.54 30.26 -0.36
C ALA A 413 -17.81 31.02 -0.75
N LYS A 414 -18.70 31.31 0.21
CA LYS A 414 -19.90 32.11 -0.02
C LYS A 414 -19.58 33.60 -0.29
N GLN A 415 -18.52 34.13 0.29
CA GLN A 415 -18.10 35.53 0.12
C GLN A 415 -17.30 35.79 -1.16
N GLY A 416 -17.09 34.76 -2.02
CA GLY A 416 -16.38 34.93 -3.30
C GLY A 416 -14.87 35.19 -3.20
N THR A 417 -14.29 35.15 -2.00
CA THR A 417 -12.88 35.50 -1.74
C THR A 417 -11.88 34.43 -2.22
N ILE A 418 -12.36 33.27 -2.68
CA ILE A 418 -11.51 32.13 -3.09
C ILE A 418 -11.43 31.99 -4.61
N VAL A 419 -12.10 32.86 -5.37
CA VAL A 419 -12.07 32.81 -6.84
C VAL A 419 -11.21 33.94 -7.38
N GLY A 420 -9.90 33.73 -7.48
CA GLY A 420 -9.06 34.62 -8.25
C GLY A 420 -7.75 34.99 -7.55
N SER A 421 -6.76 34.16 -7.72
CA SER A 421 -5.36 34.52 -7.98
C SER A 421 -4.50 33.25 -8.06
#